data_07620b2b43e6e36bc42f1fab46ed6bc2
#
_entry.id   07620b2b43e6e36bc42f1fab46ed6bc2
#
_cell.length_a   1.000
_cell.length_b   1.000
_cell.length_c   1.000
_cell.angle_alpha   90.00
_cell.angle_beta   90.00
_cell.angle_gamma   90.00
#
_symmetry.space_group_name_H-M   'P 1'
#
loop_
_entity.id
_entity.type
_entity.pdbx_description
1 polymer ?
#
loop_
_entity_poly.entity_id
_entity_poly.type
_entity_poly.pdbx_seq_one_letter_code
_entity_poly.pdbx_strand_id
1 'polypeptide(L)'
;IKHVVLSPGSRNAPLIVAAAKEKSLNKVVVVDERSAAFVALGLASSTNGKDPVALICTSGTALLNYSPAIAEAYYRNLPLIVISTDRPYEWIDQDDSQTLNQFEALSKFVKKSYNLPPLCQTKNQEWYVNRIVNDAIITSNSGKKGPIHLNIQLDEPLSQYIGEYLDSPRIISMPSTQPFFDSTFFDKIINEKRINQKKVLIIAGFQNCDDESWSTTL
;
A
#
# COMPACT_ATOMS: atom_id res chain seq x y z
N ILE A 1 -7.58 -6.43 1.18
CA ILE A 1 -6.24 -6.93 1.54
C ILE A 1 -6.38 -8.38 1.97
N LYS A 2 -5.64 -9.28 1.31
CA LYS A 2 -5.62 -10.71 1.67
C LYS A 2 -4.30 -11.13 2.34
N HIS A 3 -3.22 -10.48 1.98
CA HIS A 3 -1.88 -10.81 2.45
C HIS A 3 -1.30 -9.70 3.30
N VAL A 4 -0.66 -10.07 4.40
CA VAL A 4 0.09 -9.16 5.25
C VAL A 4 1.47 -9.75 5.57
N VAL A 5 2.50 -8.97 5.37
CA VAL A 5 3.87 -9.30 5.75
C VAL A 5 4.21 -8.50 7.01
N LEU A 6 4.73 -9.19 8.01
CA LEU A 6 4.97 -8.66 9.35
C LEU A 6 6.46 -8.71 9.68
N SER A 7 7.07 -7.56 9.95
CA SER A 7 8.39 -7.47 10.58
C SER A 7 8.21 -7.13 12.06
N PRO A 8 8.40 -8.11 12.98
CA PRO A 8 8.09 -7.93 14.39
C PRO A 8 8.99 -6.92 15.09
N GLY A 9 8.39 -6.12 15.97
CA GLY A 9 9.06 -5.21 16.89
C GLY A 9 8.13 -4.82 18.04
N SER A 10 8.65 -4.15 19.06
CA SER A 10 7.85 -3.81 20.24
C SER A 10 6.72 -2.82 19.93
N ARG A 11 7.01 -1.77 19.15
CA ARG A 11 6.02 -0.73 18.89
C ARG A 11 4.88 -1.18 17.98
N ASN A 12 5.12 -2.11 17.05
CA ASN A 12 4.05 -2.64 16.20
C ASN A 12 3.35 -3.89 16.79
N ALA A 13 3.68 -4.28 18.02
CA ALA A 13 3.05 -5.43 18.68
C ALA A 13 1.51 -5.36 18.69
N PRO A 14 0.85 -4.20 18.95
CA PRO A 14 -0.61 -4.10 18.86
C PRO A 14 -1.16 -4.51 17.50
N LEU A 15 -0.52 -4.06 16.42
CA LEU A 15 -0.95 -4.38 15.05
C LEU A 15 -0.70 -5.85 14.70
N ILE A 16 0.41 -6.42 15.18
CA ILE A 16 0.72 -7.85 15.00
C ILE A 16 -0.33 -8.71 15.67
N VAL A 17 -0.71 -8.38 16.92
CA VAL A 17 -1.75 -9.12 17.65
C VAL A 17 -3.10 -9.00 16.95
N ALA A 18 -3.46 -7.81 16.48
CA ALA A 18 -4.68 -7.60 15.72
C ALA A 18 -4.68 -8.44 14.42
N ALA A 19 -3.59 -8.40 13.67
CA ALA A 19 -3.43 -9.20 12.45
C ALA A 19 -3.46 -10.72 12.76
N ALA A 20 -2.88 -11.15 13.88
CA ALA A 20 -2.90 -12.57 14.28
C ALA A 20 -4.31 -13.09 14.58
N LYS A 21 -5.17 -12.25 15.18
CA LYS A 21 -6.56 -12.58 15.47
C LYS A 21 -7.43 -12.64 14.22
N GLU A 22 -7.10 -11.89 13.17
CA GLU A 22 -7.88 -11.85 11.92
C GLU A 22 -7.60 -13.11 11.07
N LYS A 23 -8.58 -14.01 10.99
CA LYS A 23 -8.45 -15.31 10.33
C LYS A 23 -8.46 -15.22 8.80
N SER A 24 -9.06 -14.17 8.25
CA SER A 24 -9.15 -13.99 6.80
C SER A 24 -7.84 -13.53 6.15
N LEU A 25 -6.85 -13.11 6.95
CA LEU A 25 -5.55 -12.66 6.47
C LEU A 25 -4.54 -13.81 6.35
N ASN A 26 -3.89 -13.90 5.22
CA ASN A 26 -2.68 -14.71 5.02
C ASN A 26 -1.47 -13.93 5.56
N LYS A 27 -0.89 -14.43 6.64
CA LYS A 27 0.19 -13.78 7.37
C LYS A 27 1.53 -14.42 7.06
N VAL A 28 2.53 -13.60 6.73
CA VAL A 28 3.92 -14.01 6.55
C VAL A 28 4.78 -13.20 7.51
N VAL A 29 5.52 -13.86 8.38
CA VAL A 29 6.44 -13.20 9.32
C VAL A 29 7.86 -13.26 8.77
N VAL A 30 8.49 -12.11 8.61
CA VAL A 30 9.87 -11.98 8.13
C VAL A 30 10.58 -10.96 9.02
N VAL A 31 11.59 -11.38 9.75
CA VAL A 31 12.27 -10.54 10.76
C VAL A 31 13.07 -9.41 10.11
N ASP A 32 13.79 -9.70 9.04
CA ASP A 32 14.55 -8.69 8.30
C ASP A 32 13.61 -7.85 7.43
N GLU A 33 13.55 -6.55 7.66
CA GLU A 33 12.61 -5.65 7.02
C GLU A 33 12.84 -5.55 5.51
N ARG A 34 14.07 -5.51 5.06
CA ARG A 34 14.36 -5.45 3.62
C ARG A 34 13.85 -6.71 2.92
N SER A 35 14.11 -7.86 3.48
CA SER A 35 13.59 -9.15 2.97
C SER A 35 12.07 -9.18 3.01
N ALA A 36 11.45 -8.70 4.10
CA ALA A 36 9.99 -8.60 4.24
C ALA A 36 9.36 -7.77 3.12
N ALA A 37 9.97 -6.63 2.79
CA ALA A 37 9.48 -5.74 1.74
C ALA A 37 9.56 -6.39 0.35
N PHE A 38 10.62 -7.14 0.05
CA PHE A 38 10.72 -7.89 -1.21
C PHE A 38 9.76 -9.09 -1.26
N VAL A 39 9.47 -9.73 -0.13
CA VAL A 39 8.41 -10.76 -0.05
C VAL A 39 7.04 -10.12 -0.36
N ALA A 40 6.73 -8.97 0.22
CA ALA A 40 5.49 -8.24 -0.06
C ALA A 40 5.40 -7.83 -1.54
N LEU A 41 6.50 -7.35 -2.12
CA LEU A 41 6.61 -7.02 -3.54
C LEU A 41 6.31 -8.25 -4.41
N GLY A 42 6.90 -9.40 -4.09
CA GLY A 42 6.67 -10.67 -4.78
C GLY A 42 5.20 -11.09 -4.72
N LEU A 43 4.58 -11.01 -3.54
CA LEU A 43 3.15 -11.31 -3.36
C LEU A 43 2.26 -10.37 -4.18
N ALA A 44 2.52 -9.06 -4.19
CA ALA A 44 1.78 -8.11 -5.00
C ALA A 44 1.97 -8.38 -6.51
N SER A 45 3.17 -8.76 -6.91
CA SER A 45 3.50 -9.12 -8.29
C SER A 45 2.79 -10.40 -8.74
N SER A 46 2.70 -11.41 -7.87
CA SER A 46 2.08 -12.71 -8.20
C SER A 46 0.58 -12.59 -8.49
N THR A 47 -0.08 -11.55 -7.98
CA THR A 47 -1.48 -11.23 -8.28
C THR A 47 -1.61 -10.19 -9.41
N ASN A 48 -0.52 -9.87 -10.11
CA ASN A 48 -0.47 -8.78 -11.09
C ASN A 48 -1.01 -7.46 -10.55
N GLY A 49 -0.81 -7.21 -9.24
CA GLY A 49 -1.32 -6.03 -8.55
C GLY A 49 -2.85 -5.98 -8.42
N LYS A 50 -3.56 -7.10 -8.55
CA LYS A 50 -5.02 -7.12 -8.31
C LYS A 50 -5.37 -6.87 -6.86
N ASP A 51 -4.66 -7.54 -5.97
CA ASP A 51 -4.86 -7.45 -4.53
C ASP A 51 -3.73 -6.64 -3.87
N PRO A 52 -4.03 -5.56 -3.14
CA PRO A 52 -3.01 -4.86 -2.35
C PRO A 52 -2.46 -5.77 -1.24
N VAL A 53 -1.16 -5.67 -1.01
CA VAL A 53 -0.46 -6.39 0.07
C VAL A 53 -0.09 -5.39 1.17
N ALA A 54 -0.39 -5.72 2.42
CA ALA A 54 0.03 -4.94 3.57
C ALA A 54 1.42 -5.37 4.05
N LEU A 55 2.21 -4.41 4.50
CA LEU A 55 3.57 -4.59 5.01
C LEU A 55 3.70 -3.76 6.29
N ILE A 56 4.01 -4.40 7.42
CA ILE A 56 3.99 -3.77 8.75
C ILE A 56 5.35 -3.87 9.41
N CYS A 57 5.90 -2.72 9.84
CA CYS A 57 7.12 -2.65 10.64
C CYS A 57 6.96 -1.81 11.91
N THR A 58 7.96 -1.92 12.78
CA THR A 58 8.13 -1.09 13.96
C THR A 58 8.65 0.30 13.60
N SER A 59 8.97 1.12 14.59
CA SER A 59 9.50 2.48 14.40
C SER A 59 11.00 2.51 14.06
N GLY A 60 11.45 3.68 13.66
CA GLY A 60 12.86 3.94 13.40
C GLY A 60 13.32 3.48 12.01
N THR A 61 14.56 3.06 11.90
CA THR A 61 15.19 2.67 10.63
C THR A 61 14.54 1.45 9.95
N ALA A 62 13.68 0.71 10.66
CA ALA A 62 12.88 -0.38 10.10
C ALA A 62 12.14 0.06 8.82
N LEU A 63 11.47 1.22 8.87
CA LEU A 63 10.78 1.78 7.71
C LEU A 63 11.72 2.03 6.52
N LEU A 64 12.91 2.56 6.78
CA LEU A 64 13.86 2.89 5.72
C LEU A 64 14.41 1.65 5.00
N ASN A 65 14.48 0.52 5.69
CA ASN A 65 14.85 -0.76 5.07
C ASN A 65 13.84 -1.25 4.03
N TYR A 66 12.61 -0.76 4.06
CA TYR A 66 11.60 -1.06 3.03
C TYR A 66 11.82 -0.31 1.71
N SER A 67 12.59 0.78 1.72
CA SER A 67 12.73 1.73 0.61
C SER A 67 13.05 1.09 -0.75
N PRO A 68 13.99 0.13 -0.88
CA PRO A 68 14.31 -0.44 -2.18
C PRO A 68 13.12 -1.15 -2.83
N ALA A 69 12.40 -1.95 -2.06
CA ALA A 69 11.24 -2.69 -2.56
C ALA A 69 10.04 -1.75 -2.84
N ILE A 70 9.88 -0.70 -2.03
CA ILE A 70 8.83 0.31 -2.25
C ILE A 70 9.10 1.11 -3.52
N ALA A 71 10.36 1.50 -3.77
CA ALA A 71 10.74 2.15 -5.01
C ALA A 71 10.42 1.26 -6.23
N GLU A 72 10.78 -0.02 -6.17
CA GLU A 72 10.45 -0.97 -7.23
C GLU A 72 8.94 -1.12 -7.42
N ALA A 73 8.16 -1.24 -6.33
CA ALA A 73 6.70 -1.29 -6.38
C ALA A 73 6.10 -0.04 -7.03
N TYR A 74 6.65 1.14 -6.73
CA TYR A 74 6.19 2.40 -7.31
C TYR A 74 6.33 2.42 -8.84
N TYR A 75 7.51 2.08 -9.35
CA TYR A 75 7.76 2.07 -10.79
C TYR A 75 7.03 0.94 -11.52
N ARG A 76 6.76 -0.16 -10.84
CA ARG A 76 5.98 -1.29 -11.38
C ARG A 76 4.48 -1.15 -11.18
N ASN A 77 4.00 -0.06 -10.58
CA ASN A 77 2.58 0.19 -10.31
C ASN A 77 1.92 -0.92 -9.46
N LEU A 78 2.66 -1.47 -8.49
CA LEU A 78 2.16 -2.51 -7.61
C LEU A 78 1.61 -1.89 -6.31
N PRO A 79 0.37 -2.23 -5.89
CA PRO A 79 -0.24 -1.67 -4.70
C PRO A 79 0.32 -2.30 -3.44
N LEU A 80 1.13 -1.57 -2.70
CA LEU A 80 1.58 -1.93 -1.37
C LEU A 80 1.04 -0.94 -0.33
N ILE A 81 0.55 -1.47 0.78
CA ILE A 81 0.11 -0.69 1.94
C ILE A 81 1.21 -0.77 2.99
N VAL A 82 2.11 0.20 2.99
CA VAL A 82 3.20 0.27 3.96
C VAL A 82 2.67 0.86 5.25
N ILE A 83 2.78 0.13 6.35
CA ILE A 83 2.33 0.53 7.68
C ILE A 83 3.56 0.55 8.59
N SER A 84 3.97 1.73 9.02
CA SER A 84 4.96 1.90 10.07
C SER A 84 4.30 2.34 11.35
N THR A 85 4.77 1.82 12.47
CA THR A 85 4.38 2.36 13.77
C THR A 85 5.42 3.40 14.21
N ASP A 86 4.95 4.42 14.91
CA ASP A 86 5.76 5.55 15.33
C ASP A 86 5.43 5.97 16.76
N ARG A 87 6.25 6.84 17.32
CA ARG A 87 5.96 7.54 18.57
C ARG A 87 4.98 8.68 18.32
N PRO A 88 4.27 9.14 19.36
CA PRO A 88 3.59 10.44 19.30
C PRO A 88 4.55 11.55 18.85
N TYR A 89 4.04 12.53 18.13
CA TYR A 89 4.86 13.55 17.47
C TYR A 89 5.70 14.37 18.46
N GLU A 90 5.28 14.47 19.73
CA GLU A 90 5.97 15.17 20.80
C GLU A 90 7.34 14.57 21.14
N TRP A 91 7.53 13.28 20.84
CA TRP A 91 8.75 12.54 21.10
C TRP A 91 9.71 12.48 19.91
N ILE A 92 9.29 12.99 18.75
CA ILE A 92 10.13 13.01 17.56
C ILE A 92 11.24 14.05 17.80
N ASP A 93 12.49 13.68 17.48
CA ASP A 93 13.68 14.51 17.67
C ASP A 93 13.95 14.94 19.13
N GLN A 94 13.51 14.13 20.11
CA GLN A 94 13.73 14.33 21.54
C GLN A 94 14.70 13.31 22.15
N ASP A 95 15.64 12.79 21.37
CA ASP A 95 16.62 11.77 21.78
C ASP A 95 15.99 10.46 22.29
N ASP A 96 14.72 10.20 22.00
CA ASP A 96 14.11 8.92 22.30
C ASP A 96 14.66 7.81 21.37
N SER A 97 14.86 6.63 21.96
CA SER A 97 15.47 5.51 21.24
C SER A 97 14.62 5.05 20.04
N GLN A 98 15.25 4.63 18.97
CA GLN A 98 14.61 4.07 17.77
C GLN A 98 13.54 5.01 17.18
N THR A 99 13.86 6.30 17.15
CA THR A 99 13.01 7.39 16.65
C THR A 99 13.66 8.04 15.45
N LEU A 100 12.87 8.40 14.47
CA LEU A 100 13.24 9.26 13.35
C LEU A 100 11.99 9.94 12.82
N ASN A 101 12.15 10.98 12.02
CA ASN A 101 11.03 11.60 11.34
C ASN A 101 10.53 10.70 10.19
N GLN A 102 9.53 9.85 10.50
CA GLN A 102 9.02 8.80 9.59
C GLN A 102 7.98 9.32 8.62
N PHE A 103 7.19 10.32 9.03
CA PHE A 103 6.17 10.88 8.16
C PHE A 103 6.83 11.44 6.89
N GLU A 104 6.32 11.03 5.73
CA GLU A 104 6.86 11.39 4.42
C GLU A 104 8.27 10.88 4.09
N ALA A 105 8.91 10.07 4.94
CA ALA A 105 10.24 9.52 4.65
C ALA A 105 10.31 8.73 3.33
N LEU A 106 9.20 8.20 2.85
CA LEU A 106 9.07 7.50 1.57
C LEU A 106 8.38 8.32 0.47
N SER A 107 8.17 9.61 0.66
CA SER A 107 7.31 10.47 -0.18
C SER A 107 7.62 10.42 -1.68
N LYS A 108 8.88 10.17 -2.07
CA LYS A 108 9.30 10.07 -3.48
C LYS A 108 8.86 8.78 -4.17
N PHE A 109 8.54 7.74 -3.39
CA PHE A 109 8.26 6.39 -3.89
C PHE A 109 6.90 5.85 -3.40
N VAL A 110 6.05 6.72 -2.89
CA VAL A 110 4.65 6.39 -2.55
C VAL A 110 3.70 7.39 -3.21
N LYS A 111 2.48 6.95 -3.48
CA LYS A 111 1.46 7.84 -4.05
C LYS A 111 1.01 8.89 -3.04
N LYS A 112 0.97 8.51 -1.76
CA LYS A 112 0.58 9.40 -0.66
C LYS A 112 1.07 8.82 0.68
N SER A 113 1.44 9.72 1.59
CA SER A 113 1.72 9.41 2.98
C SER A 113 0.59 9.92 3.86
N TYR A 114 0.25 9.15 4.89
CA TYR A 114 -0.78 9.46 5.87
C TYR A 114 -0.18 9.34 7.26
N ASN A 115 -0.55 10.25 8.15
CA ASN A 115 -0.16 10.21 9.55
C ASN A 115 -1.42 10.06 10.42
N LEU A 116 -1.48 8.99 11.20
CA LEU A 116 -2.61 8.71 12.08
C LEU A 116 -2.26 9.14 13.51
N PRO A 117 -3.22 9.73 14.24
CA PRO A 117 -3.00 10.19 15.61
C PRO A 117 -2.77 9.01 16.57
N PRO A 118 -2.08 9.24 17.70
CA PRO A 118 -1.74 8.17 18.64
C PRO A 118 -2.95 7.57 19.37
N LEU A 119 -4.01 8.33 19.55
CA LEU A 119 -5.21 7.91 20.27
C LEU A 119 -6.48 8.35 19.55
N CYS A 120 -7.48 7.48 19.57
CA CYS A 120 -8.84 7.75 19.13
C CYS A 120 -9.76 7.79 20.35
N GLN A 121 -9.90 8.97 20.97
CA GLN A 121 -10.72 9.16 22.19
C GLN A 121 -12.14 9.65 21.89
N THR A 122 -12.39 10.11 20.70
CA THR A 122 -13.68 10.65 20.30
C THR A 122 -14.22 9.99 19.05
N LYS A 123 -15.54 9.96 18.88
CA LYS A 123 -16.18 9.45 17.65
C LYS A 123 -15.72 10.17 16.38
N ASN A 124 -15.35 11.43 16.48
CA ASN A 124 -14.82 12.18 15.34
C ASN A 124 -13.42 11.68 14.93
N GLN A 125 -12.58 11.34 15.90
CA GLN A 125 -11.26 10.75 15.63
C GLN A 125 -11.38 9.35 15.06
N GLU A 126 -12.27 8.53 15.57
CA GLU A 126 -12.58 7.20 15.01
C GLU A 126 -13.06 7.30 13.57
N TRP A 127 -13.98 8.22 13.30
CA TRP A 127 -14.45 8.50 11.94
C TRP A 127 -13.31 8.95 11.05
N TYR A 128 -12.43 9.82 11.53
CA TYR A 128 -11.28 10.34 10.79
C TYR A 128 -10.28 9.25 10.43
N VAL A 129 -9.91 8.39 11.41
CA VAL A 129 -9.01 7.25 11.17
C VAL A 129 -9.63 6.29 10.16
N ASN A 130 -10.91 5.95 10.31
CA ASN A 130 -11.60 5.10 9.35
C ASN A 130 -11.59 5.73 7.94
N ARG A 131 -11.81 7.04 7.83
CA ARG A 131 -11.78 7.77 6.56
C ARG A 131 -10.40 7.72 5.91
N ILE A 132 -9.33 7.94 6.69
CA ILE A 132 -7.95 7.88 6.21
C ILE A 132 -7.59 6.49 5.71
N VAL A 133 -7.91 5.45 6.47
CA VAL A 133 -7.60 4.06 6.07
C VAL A 133 -8.29 3.69 4.77
N ASN A 134 -9.57 4.07 4.61
CA ASN A 134 -10.28 3.87 3.35
C ASN A 134 -9.62 4.63 2.19
N ASP A 135 -9.27 5.93 2.40
CA ASP A 135 -8.61 6.75 1.39
C ASP A 135 -7.25 6.15 0.97
N ALA A 136 -6.49 5.63 1.93
CA ALA A 136 -5.21 4.98 1.69
C ALA A 136 -5.36 3.73 0.78
N ILE A 137 -6.32 2.86 1.09
CA ILE A 137 -6.59 1.65 0.30
C ILE A 137 -7.07 2.02 -1.11
N ILE A 138 -8.00 2.98 -1.21
CA ILE A 138 -8.51 3.47 -2.48
C ILE A 138 -7.37 4.08 -3.30
N THR A 139 -6.56 4.96 -2.70
CA THR A 139 -5.44 5.63 -3.37
C THR A 139 -4.43 4.63 -3.92
N SER A 140 -4.10 3.59 -3.14
CA SER A 140 -3.17 2.55 -3.58
C SER A 140 -3.67 1.81 -4.82
N ASN A 141 -4.99 1.60 -4.91
CA ASN A 141 -5.59 0.71 -5.91
C ASN A 141 -6.30 1.45 -7.06
N SER A 142 -6.35 2.79 -7.05
CA SER A 142 -7.06 3.59 -8.05
C SER A 142 -6.12 4.16 -9.11
N GLY A 143 -6.60 4.28 -10.35
CA GLY A 143 -5.84 4.81 -11.48
C GLY A 143 -4.53 4.04 -11.68
N LYS A 144 -3.40 4.78 -11.79
CA LYS A 144 -2.08 4.17 -11.74
C LYS A 144 -1.85 3.66 -10.33
N LYS A 145 -1.92 2.33 -10.14
CA LYS A 145 -1.72 1.69 -8.85
C LYS A 145 -0.33 1.99 -8.28
N GLY A 146 -0.14 1.83 -7.00
CA GLY A 146 1.16 2.04 -6.39
C GLY A 146 1.13 2.01 -4.87
N PRO A 147 2.32 2.03 -4.24
CA PRO A 147 2.41 1.99 -2.80
C PRO A 147 1.90 3.27 -2.13
N ILE A 148 1.42 3.12 -0.92
CA ILE A 148 1.09 4.22 0.02
C ILE A 148 1.78 3.96 1.35
N HIS A 149 1.92 5.01 2.16
CA HIS A 149 2.47 4.92 3.50
C HIS A 149 1.47 5.42 4.55
N LEU A 150 1.20 4.55 5.54
CA LEU A 150 0.44 4.85 6.74
C LEU A 150 1.41 4.87 7.93
N ASN A 151 1.70 6.04 8.47
CA ASN A 151 2.44 6.20 9.71
C ASN A 151 1.46 6.23 10.88
N ILE A 152 1.54 5.24 11.77
CA ILE A 152 0.61 5.10 12.90
C ILE A 152 1.35 5.42 14.19
N GLN A 153 0.99 6.53 14.79
CA GLN A 153 1.51 6.89 16.11
C GLN A 153 0.85 6.03 17.17
N LEU A 154 1.65 5.45 18.05
CA LEU A 154 1.18 4.65 19.18
C LEU A 154 1.86 5.13 20.45
N ASP A 155 1.04 5.49 21.43
CA ASP A 155 1.50 5.86 22.75
C ASP A 155 1.67 4.64 23.68
N GLU A 156 2.43 4.78 24.74
CA GLU A 156 2.61 3.74 25.75
C GLU A 156 1.49 3.78 26.80
N PRO A 157 1.17 2.64 27.40
CA PRO A 157 1.80 1.33 27.30
C PRO A 157 1.30 0.49 26.10
N LEU A 158 2.23 -0.08 25.34
CA LEU A 158 1.94 -0.90 24.15
C LEU A 158 1.42 -2.30 24.48
N SER A 159 1.50 -2.73 25.74
CA SER A 159 1.13 -4.08 26.17
C SER A 159 -0.34 -4.20 26.63
N GLN A 160 -1.05 -3.11 26.77
CA GLN A 160 -2.46 -3.10 27.18
C GLN A 160 -3.36 -3.15 25.95
N TYR A 161 -3.63 -4.36 25.50
CA TYR A 161 -4.61 -4.58 24.42
C TYR A 161 -6.01 -4.63 25.02
N ILE A 162 -6.64 -3.48 25.13
CA ILE A 162 -8.00 -3.36 25.62
C ILE A 162 -8.95 -3.41 24.42
N GLY A 163 -9.76 -4.46 24.36
CA GLY A 163 -10.84 -4.57 23.40
C GLY A 163 -10.97 -5.96 22.78
N GLU A 164 -12.08 -6.60 23.05
CA GLU A 164 -12.41 -7.90 22.44
C GLU A 164 -13.00 -7.74 21.04
N TYR A 165 -13.59 -6.59 20.72
CA TYR A 165 -14.25 -6.34 19.44
C TYR A 165 -14.03 -4.92 18.96
N LEU A 166 -13.66 -4.80 17.69
CA LEU A 166 -13.77 -3.57 16.94
C LEU A 166 -15.17 -3.54 16.33
N ASP A 167 -15.85 -2.40 16.45
CA ASP A 167 -17.03 -2.14 15.64
C ASP A 167 -16.68 -2.33 14.17
N SER A 168 -17.61 -2.89 13.41
CA SER A 168 -17.38 -3.11 11.96
C SER A 168 -17.02 -1.78 11.30
N PRO A 169 -15.82 -1.65 10.71
CA PRO A 169 -15.41 -0.40 10.11
C PRO A 169 -16.33 -0.07 8.92
N ARG A 170 -16.62 1.20 8.75
CA ARG A 170 -17.32 1.66 7.56
C ARG A 170 -16.44 1.48 6.34
N ILE A 171 -16.91 0.70 5.37
CA ILE A 171 -16.21 0.49 4.10
C ILE A 171 -16.69 1.52 3.08
N ILE A 172 -15.75 2.21 2.45
CA ILE A 172 -16.00 3.13 1.34
C ILE A 172 -15.52 2.44 0.07
N SER A 173 -16.43 2.22 -0.86
CA SER A 173 -16.10 1.66 -2.18
C SER A 173 -16.13 2.76 -3.24
N MET A 174 -15.19 2.70 -4.18
CA MET A 174 -15.21 3.55 -5.37
C MET A 174 -15.85 2.76 -6.52
N PRO A 175 -16.70 3.39 -7.33
CA PRO A 175 -17.15 2.77 -8.56
C PRO A 175 -15.95 2.51 -9.47
N SER A 176 -16.01 1.38 -10.18
CA SER A 176 -14.99 1.05 -11.18
C SER A 176 -15.03 2.10 -12.30
N THR A 177 -14.00 2.92 -12.39
CA THR A 177 -13.78 3.81 -13.53
C THR A 177 -12.90 3.07 -14.52
N GLN A 178 -13.49 2.44 -15.50
CA GLN A 178 -12.73 1.97 -16.67
C GLN A 178 -12.37 3.19 -17.52
N PRO A 179 -11.10 3.36 -17.93
CA PRO A 179 -10.76 4.38 -18.91
C PRO A 179 -11.55 4.09 -20.18
N PHE A 180 -12.35 5.06 -20.60
CA PHE A 180 -13.09 4.95 -21.86
C PHE A 180 -12.08 5.09 -23.00
N PHE A 181 -11.93 4.05 -23.79
CA PHE A 181 -11.08 4.09 -24.98
C PHE A 181 -11.87 4.77 -26.10
N ASP A 182 -11.43 5.93 -26.54
CA ASP A 182 -12.03 6.59 -27.70
C ASP A 182 -11.59 5.86 -28.97
N SER A 183 -12.45 4.94 -29.42
CA SER A 183 -12.23 4.19 -30.65
C SER A 183 -12.07 5.11 -31.87
N THR A 184 -12.75 6.26 -31.88
CA THR A 184 -12.67 7.21 -33.00
C THR A 184 -11.30 7.84 -33.14
N PHE A 185 -10.60 8.09 -32.01
CA PHE A 185 -9.22 8.57 -31.99
C PHE A 185 -8.26 7.52 -32.57
N PHE A 186 -8.49 6.25 -32.23
CA PHE A 186 -7.66 5.15 -32.72
C PHE A 186 -7.86 4.91 -34.23
N ASP A 187 -9.13 4.89 -34.67
CA ASP A 187 -9.48 4.79 -36.09
C ASP A 187 -8.87 5.93 -36.91
N LYS A 188 -8.87 7.14 -36.37
CA LYS A 188 -8.24 8.27 -37.00
C LYS A 188 -6.73 8.07 -37.19
N ILE A 189 -6.01 7.61 -36.15
CA ILE A 189 -4.57 7.33 -36.25
C ILE A 189 -4.31 6.21 -37.28
N ILE A 190 -5.07 5.12 -37.25
CA ILE A 190 -4.92 4.02 -38.20
C ILE A 190 -5.09 4.49 -39.63
N ASN A 191 -6.13 5.27 -39.90
CA ASN A 191 -6.44 5.78 -41.22
C ASN A 191 -5.44 6.86 -41.71
N GLU A 192 -5.17 7.86 -40.89
CA GLU A 192 -4.22 8.95 -41.24
C GLU A 192 -2.79 8.43 -41.49
N LYS A 193 -2.35 7.45 -40.69
CA LYS A 193 -1.01 6.86 -40.84
C LYS A 193 -0.95 5.71 -41.83
N ARG A 194 -2.08 5.32 -42.44
CA ARG A 194 -2.19 4.16 -43.35
C ARG A 194 -1.52 2.92 -42.77
N ILE A 195 -1.78 2.64 -41.48
CA ILE A 195 -1.13 1.54 -40.75
C ILE A 195 -1.43 0.20 -41.42
N ASN A 196 -2.64 0.02 -41.96
CA ASN A 196 -3.06 -1.20 -42.66
C ASN A 196 -2.24 -1.52 -43.96
N GLN A 197 -1.43 -0.56 -44.41
CA GLN A 197 -0.58 -0.72 -45.60
C GLN A 197 0.91 -0.83 -45.25
N LYS A 198 1.27 -0.89 -43.97
CA LYS A 198 2.64 -0.88 -43.49
C LYS A 198 2.95 -2.09 -42.64
N LYS A 199 4.22 -2.50 -42.61
CA LYS A 199 4.70 -3.41 -41.57
C LYS A 199 4.74 -2.62 -40.26
N VAL A 200 4.06 -3.13 -39.23
CA VAL A 200 3.93 -2.48 -37.93
C VAL A 200 4.74 -3.28 -36.91
N LEU A 201 5.60 -2.60 -36.17
CA LEU A 201 6.25 -3.14 -34.97
C LEU A 201 5.53 -2.61 -33.75
N ILE A 202 4.98 -3.50 -32.95
CA ILE A 202 4.37 -3.15 -31.65
C ILE A 202 5.38 -3.44 -30.56
N ILE A 203 5.71 -2.42 -29.77
CA ILE A 203 6.58 -2.55 -28.60
C ILE A 203 5.69 -2.40 -27.37
N ALA A 204 5.44 -3.51 -26.68
CA ALA A 204 4.75 -3.49 -25.40
C ALA A 204 5.78 -3.35 -24.27
N GLY A 205 5.56 -2.34 -23.42
CA GLY A 205 6.35 -2.14 -22.22
C GLY A 205 5.87 -3.01 -21.05
N PHE A 206 6.37 -2.71 -19.85
CA PHE A 206 5.89 -3.37 -18.64
C PHE A 206 4.41 -3.08 -18.41
N GLN A 207 3.58 -4.09 -18.59
CA GLN A 207 2.19 -4.09 -18.19
C GLN A 207 1.91 -5.31 -17.33
N ASN A 208 1.00 -5.18 -16.39
CA ASN A 208 0.44 -6.34 -15.71
C ASN A 208 -0.47 -7.03 -16.73
N CYS A 209 0.09 -8.00 -17.46
CA CYS A 209 -0.62 -8.74 -18.49
C CYS A 209 -1.54 -9.76 -17.84
N ASP A 210 -2.79 -9.37 -17.59
CA ASP A 210 -3.90 -10.29 -17.34
C ASP A 210 -4.89 -10.35 -18.51
N ASP A 211 -4.60 -9.62 -19.56
CA ASP A 211 -5.47 -9.60 -20.73
C ASP A 211 -4.95 -10.56 -21.81
N GLU A 212 -5.48 -11.78 -21.83
CA GLU A 212 -5.40 -12.67 -22.98
C GLU A 212 -5.98 -12.01 -24.26
N SER A 213 -6.64 -10.86 -24.11
CA SER A 213 -7.23 -10.10 -25.22
C SER A 213 -6.20 -9.61 -26.25
N TRP A 214 -4.92 -9.46 -25.87
CA TRP A 214 -3.86 -9.07 -26.81
C TRP A 214 -3.55 -10.13 -27.88
N SER A 215 -3.79 -11.40 -27.56
CA SER A 215 -3.50 -12.50 -28.50
C SER A 215 -4.60 -12.72 -29.54
N THR A 216 -5.79 -12.16 -29.32
CA THR A 216 -6.95 -12.35 -30.20
C THR A 216 -7.25 -11.15 -31.11
N THR A 217 -6.54 -10.02 -30.93
CA THR A 217 -6.78 -8.77 -31.69
C THR A 217 -5.65 -8.45 -32.67
N LEU A 218 -4.60 -9.25 -32.74
CA LEU A 218 -3.49 -9.19 -33.73
C LEU A 218 -3.66 -10.26 -34.78
#